data_61ce9d58dda4837dc6cab41e9ef9015f
#
_entry.id   61ce9d58dda4837dc6cab41e9ef9015f
#
_cell.length_a   1.000
_cell.length_b   1.000
_cell.length_c   1.000
_cell.angle_alpha   90.00
_cell.angle_beta   90.00
_cell.angle_gamma   90.00
#
_symmetry.space_group_name_H-M   'P 1'
#
loop_
_entity.id
_entity.type
_entity.pdbx_description
1 polymer ?
#
loop_
_entity_poly.entity_id
_entity_poly.type
_entity_poly.pdbx_seq_one_letter_code
_entity_poly.pdbx_strand_id
1 'polypeptide(L)'
;MIKLMTDNAANLPPDLRAQYGITELCLTYTIDGEPVDISKPFDGHAFYEAMRKGAEVKTSMITPLAAREAMEPVLDRGDDVLYVGLSGGVSGTCWGVSVVAQELRERYPDRDIRVLDSRGASLGEGLIVLEAADMAQKGTDMETIVARVNQLIGKMRQHFMVDDLKFLRKGGRLSGAAAFAGTLLQIKPILQGDPEGKIVVLSKERGRKKAMDTLIQLYEEMVEDKSAPVGISHAAAPAEALHLATALRQAGCTGEILSVCHEPVTGAHVGPGMLALYFYSQSWR
;
A
#
# COMPACT_ATOMS: atom_id res chain seq x y z
N MET A 1 -2.36 26.31 2.81
CA MET A 1 -1.51 25.19 3.31
C MET A 1 -1.67 23.97 2.39
N ILE A 2 -0.73 22.99 2.42
CA ILE A 2 -0.87 21.74 1.64
C ILE A 2 -1.60 20.70 2.50
N LYS A 3 -2.72 20.20 2.01
CA LYS A 3 -3.46 19.11 2.66
C LYS A 3 -3.08 17.78 1.99
N LEU A 4 -2.50 16.89 2.78
CA LEU A 4 -2.17 15.52 2.35
C LEU A 4 -3.43 14.66 2.35
N MET A 5 -3.64 13.98 1.23
CA MET A 5 -4.70 12.99 1.07
C MET A 5 -4.09 11.67 0.55
N THR A 6 -4.66 10.58 0.96
CA THR A 6 -4.33 9.23 0.49
C THR A 6 -5.59 8.39 0.45
N ASP A 7 -5.46 7.11 0.20
CA ASP A 7 -6.58 6.18 0.34
C ASP A 7 -6.31 5.09 1.40
N ASN A 8 -7.35 4.34 1.75
CA ASN A 8 -7.24 3.33 2.81
C ASN A 8 -6.37 2.14 2.43
N ALA A 9 -5.96 2.03 1.15
CA ALA A 9 -4.96 1.04 0.74
C ALA A 9 -3.53 1.38 1.21
N ALA A 10 -3.27 2.63 1.65
CA ALA A 10 -2.01 3.02 2.31
C ALA A 10 -1.78 2.29 3.64
N ASN A 11 -2.84 1.74 4.23
CA ASN A 11 -2.82 0.94 5.45
C ASN A 11 -2.19 1.65 6.65
N LEU A 12 -2.37 2.98 6.72
CA LEU A 12 -1.84 3.79 7.81
C LEU A 12 -2.73 3.67 9.06
N PRO A 13 -2.14 3.43 10.24
CA PRO A 13 -2.86 3.48 11.51
C PRO A 13 -3.60 4.80 11.72
N PRO A 14 -4.80 4.79 12.32
CA PRO A 14 -5.60 6.00 12.53
C PRO A 14 -4.89 7.10 13.35
N ASP A 15 -4.09 6.72 14.32
CA ASP A 15 -3.30 7.62 15.16
C ASP A 15 -2.21 8.36 14.35
N LEU A 16 -1.51 7.66 13.45
CA LEU A 16 -0.55 8.30 12.54
C LEU A 16 -1.25 9.24 11.55
N ARG A 17 -2.40 8.84 10.99
CA ARG A 17 -3.18 9.73 10.12
C ARG A 17 -3.63 10.99 10.85
N ALA A 18 -4.08 10.85 12.09
CA ALA A 18 -4.47 11.99 12.93
C ALA A 18 -3.26 12.89 13.27
N GLN A 19 -2.13 12.30 13.67
CA GLN A 19 -0.90 13.01 13.99
C GLN A 19 -0.41 13.89 12.83
N TYR A 20 -0.44 13.34 11.61
CA TYR A 20 0.02 14.05 10.40
C TYR A 20 -1.10 14.80 9.67
N GLY A 21 -2.32 14.78 10.19
CA GLY A 21 -3.47 15.46 9.59
C GLY A 21 -3.81 14.96 8.18
N ILE A 22 -3.55 13.69 7.88
CA ILE A 22 -3.80 13.04 6.59
C ILE A 22 -5.30 12.77 6.43
N THR A 23 -5.87 13.15 5.29
CA THR A 23 -7.24 12.80 4.92
C THR A 23 -7.23 11.50 4.13
N GLU A 24 -7.99 10.50 4.58
CA GLU A 24 -8.12 9.21 3.91
C GLU A 24 -9.41 9.15 3.11
N LEU A 25 -9.29 8.84 1.83
CA LEU A 25 -10.39 8.47 0.95
C LEU A 25 -10.56 6.95 0.99
N CYS A 26 -11.80 6.46 0.96
CA CYS A 26 -12.03 5.04 1.18
C CYS A 26 -12.48 4.31 -0.07
N LEU A 27 -11.70 3.32 -0.49
CA LEU A 27 -12.20 2.21 -1.29
C LEU A 27 -13.14 1.38 -0.41
N THR A 28 -14.13 0.74 -1.03
CA THR A 28 -15.13 -0.07 -0.33
C THR A 28 -15.00 -1.54 -0.70
N TYR A 29 -15.65 -2.41 0.07
CA TYR A 29 -15.67 -3.84 -0.24
C TYR A 29 -16.96 -4.50 0.25
N THR A 30 -17.25 -5.66 -0.33
CA THR A 30 -18.37 -6.54 0.07
C THR A 30 -17.82 -7.88 0.53
N ILE A 31 -18.54 -8.54 1.44
CA ILE A 31 -18.30 -9.93 1.84
C ILE A 31 -19.56 -10.71 1.49
N ASP A 32 -19.43 -11.75 0.66
CA ASP A 32 -20.57 -12.57 0.14
C ASP A 32 -21.71 -11.74 -0.46
N GLY A 33 -21.34 -10.62 -1.10
CA GLY A 33 -22.27 -9.69 -1.74
C GLY A 33 -22.80 -8.57 -0.84
N GLU A 34 -22.63 -8.67 0.48
CA GLU A 34 -23.10 -7.66 1.43
C GLU A 34 -22.06 -6.55 1.63
N PRO A 35 -22.44 -5.26 1.52
CA PRO A 35 -21.55 -4.14 1.79
C PRO A 35 -21.06 -4.13 3.24
N VAL A 36 -19.77 -3.85 3.43
CA VAL A 36 -19.19 -3.72 4.76
C VAL A 36 -19.19 -2.26 5.19
N ASP A 37 -19.61 -2.00 6.41
CA ASP A 37 -19.54 -0.68 7.04
C ASP A 37 -18.08 -0.34 7.40
N ILE A 38 -17.43 0.44 6.54
CA ILE A 38 -16.03 0.84 6.68
C ILE A 38 -15.78 1.88 7.80
N SER A 39 -16.83 2.42 8.42
CA SER A 39 -16.69 3.31 9.59
C SER A 39 -16.33 2.55 10.87
N LYS A 40 -16.53 1.24 10.88
CA LYS A 40 -16.18 0.37 12.01
C LYS A 40 -14.71 -0.02 11.98
N PRO A 41 -14.10 -0.22 13.16
CA PRO A 41 -12.73 -0.75 13.24
C PRO A 41 -12.61 -2.07 12.49
N PHE A 42 -11.53 -2.22 11.72
CA PHE A 42 -11.23 -3.43 10.98
C PHE A 42 -10.77 -4.56 11.92
N ASP A 43 -11.50 -5.68 11.92
CA ASP A 43 -11.06 -6.92 12.57
C ASP A 43 -10.38 -7.83 11.54
N GLY A 44 -9.06 -7.71 11.46
CA GLY A 44 -8.28 -8.49 10.51
C GLY A 44 -8.30 -10.00 10.78
N HIS A 45 -8.45 -10.43 12.06
CA HIS A 45 -8.55 -11.85 12.37
C HIS A 45 -9.85 -12.43 11.81
N ALA A 46 -10.99 -11.80 12.13
CA ALA A 46 -12.29 -12.24 11.63
C ALA A 46 -12.37 -12.21 10.11
N PHE A 47 -11.83 -11.16 9.47
CA PHE A 47 -11.81 -11.00 8.02
C PHE A 47 -11.04 -12.13 7.31
N TYR A 48 -9.80 -12.39 7.73
CA TYR A 48 -8.99 -13.43 7.09
C TYR A 48 -9.46 -14.85 7.42
N GLU A 49 -10.06 -15.07 8.58
CA GLU A 49 -10.71 -16.34 8.88
C GLU A 49 -11.96 -16.59 8.01
N ALA A 50 -12.76 -15.56 7.73
CA ALA A 50 -13.87 -15.67 6.79
C ALA A 50 -13.37 -16.05 5.40
N MET A 51 -12.29 -15.42 4.91
CA MET A 51 -11.66 -15.76 3.63
C MET A 51 -11.12 -17.21 3.61
N ARG A 52 -10.53 -17.71 4.71
CA ARG A 52 -10.10 -19.12 4.81
C ARG A 52 -11.27 -20.08 4.69
N LYS A 53 -12.42 -19.72 5.23
CA LYS A 53 -13.67 -20.48 5.15
C LYS A 53 -14.38 -20.36 3.80
N GLY A 54 -13.85 -19.55 2.89
CA GLY A 54 -14.35 -19.42 1.52
C GLY A 54 -15.21 -18.19 1.23
N ALA A 55 -15.34 -17.25 2.17
CA ALA A 55 -16.05 -16.00 1.92
C ALA A 55 -15.49 -15.27 0.69
N GLU A 56 -16.38 -14.78 -0.15
CA GLU A 56 -16.04 -14.02 -1.35
C GLU A 56 -15.95 -12.53 -1.02
N VAL A 57 -14.77 -11.96 -1.17
CA VAL A 57 -14.56 -10.51 -0.98
C VAL A 57 -14.38 -9.85 -2.34
N LYS A 58 -15.15 -8.78 -2.59
CA LYS A 58 -15.02 -7.92 -3.79
C LYS A 58 -14.79 -6.49 -3.36
N THR A 59 -13.93 -5.78 -4.09
CA THR A 59 -13.53 -4.42 -3.78
C THR A 59 -13.99 -3.45 -4.85
N SER A 60 -14.25 -2.20 -4.48
CA SER A 60 -14.64 -1.13 -5.38
C SER A 60 -13.71 0.08 -5.21
N MET A 61 -13.43 0.75 -6.30
CA MET A 61 -12.64 1.98 -6.33
C MET A 61 -13.35 3.13 -5.59
N ILE A 62 -12.58 4.16 -5.25
CA ILE A 62 -13.13 5.44 -4.81
C ILE A 62 -14.00 6.01 -5.93
N THR A 63 -15.21 6.45 -5.57
CA THR A 63 -16.11 7.06 -6.56
C THR A 63 -15.68 8.51 -6.85
N PRO A 64 -15.94 9.05 -8.06
CA PRO A 64 -15.69 10.46 -8.36
C PRO A 64 -16.38 11.41 -7.38
N LEU A 65 -17.57 11.05 -6.90
CA LEU A 65 -18.28 11.84 -5.89
C LEU A 65 -17.51 11.90 -4.58
N ALA A 66 -17.06 10.76 -4.04
CA ALA A 66 -16.30 10.71 -2.79
C ALA A 66 -14.96 11.49 -2.89
N ALA A 67 -14.28 11.41 -4.03
CA ALA A 67 -13.07 12.19 -4.26
C ALA A 67 -13.36 13.71 -4.26
N ARG A 68 -14.45 14.13 -4.91
CA ARG A 68 -14.88 15.52 -4.95
C ARG A 68 -15.27 16.04 -3.56
N GLU A 69 -16.10 15.29 -2.84
CA GLU A 69 -16.53 15.63 -1.47
C GLU A 69 -15.35 15.74 -0.48
N ALA A 70 -14.28 15.01 -0.70
CA ALA A 70 -13.07 15.13 0.11
C ALA A 70 -12.23 16.37 -0.25
N MET A 71 -12.10 16.71 -1.54
CA MET A 71 -11.21 17.77 -2.02
C MET A 71 -11.84 19.18 -1.97
N GLU A 72 -13.11 19.33 -2.39
CA GLU A 72 -13.76 20.65 -2.49
C GLU A 72 -13.72 21.45 -1.17
N PRO A 73 -14.02 20.87 0.01
CA PRO A 73 -13.98 21.65 1.26
C PRO A 73 -12.58 22.14 1.63
N VAL A 74 -11.52 21.48 1.14
CA VAL A 74 -10.13 21.93 1.34
C VAL A 74 -9.83 23.12 0.43
N LEU A 75 -10.21 23.02 -0.84
CA LEU A 75 -10.01 24.05 -1.85
C LEU A 75 -10.82 25.31 -1.54
N ASP A 76 -12.07 25.17 -1.04
CA ASP A 76 -12.92 26.27 -0.60
C ASP A 76 -12.29 27.08 0.55
N ARG A 77 -11.49 26.45 1.40
CA ARG A 77 -10.74 27.13 2.46
C ARG A 77 -9.46 27.82 1.97
N GLY A 78 -9.13 27.68 0.69
CA GLY A 78 -7.92 28.24 0.09
C GLY A 78 -6.66 27.39 0.34
N ASP A 79 -6.82 26.14 0.72
CA ASP A 79 -5.72 25.19 0.85
C ASP A 79 -5.44 24.45 -0.48
N ASP A 80 -4.22 23.93 -0.64
CA ASP A 80 -3.81 23.12 -1.77
C ASP A 80 -3.94 21.63 -1.41
N VAL A 81 -4.02 20.76 -2.42
CA VAL A 81 -4.22 19.32 -2.24
C VAL A 81 -3.07 18.53 -2.87
N LEU A 82 -2.46 17.65 -2.09
CA LEU A 82 -1.58 16.60 -2.59
C LEU A 82 -2.19 15.23 -2.25
N TYR A 83 -2.62 14.50 -3.26
CA TYR A 83 -3.06 13.10 -3.13
C TYR A 83 -1.95 12.17 -3.60
N VAL A 84 -1.60 11.22 -2.76
CA VAL A 84 -0.71 10.10 -3.09
C VAL A 84 -1.51 8.82 -2.86
N GLY A 85 -1.70 8.02 -3.90
CA GLY A 85 -2.66 6.92 -3.83
C GLY A 85 -2.15 5.59 -4.35
N LEU A 86 -2.99 4.57 -4.17
CA LEU A 86 -2.78 3.19 -4.58
C LEU A 86 -2.33 3.07 -6.03
N SER A 87 -1.36 2.18 -6.26
CA SER A 87 -0.79 1.89 -7.58
C SER A 87 -1.83 1.75 -8.69
N GLY A 88 -1.64 2.52 -9.75
CA GLY A 88 -2.39 2.40 -11.01
C GLY A 88 -2.18 1.07 -11.73
N GLY A 89 -1.10 0.35 -11.37
CA GLY A 89 -0.82 -1.01 -11.88
C GLY A 89 -1.78 -2.09 -11.35
N VAL A 90 -2.49 -1.82 -10.24
CA VAL A 90 -3.42 -2.79 -9.60
C VAL A 90 -4.84 -2.25 -9.41
N SER A 91 -5.04 -0.93 -9.50
CA SER A 91 -6.35 -0.28 -9.31
C SER A 91 -6.50 0.95 -10.21
N GLY A 92 -7.71 1.19 -10.71
CA GLY A 92 -8.05 2.43 -11.42
C GLY A 92 -8.33 3.64 -10.49
N THR A 93 -8.17 3.48 -9.17
CA THR A 93 -8.50 4.53 -8.18
C THR A 93 -7.72 5.81 -8.42
N CYS A 94 -6.39 5.73 -8.51
CA CYS A 94 -5.54 6.91 -8.70
C CYS A 94 -5.88 7.65 -10.01
N TRP A 95 -6.17 6.92 -11.09
CA TRP A 95 -6.64 7.51 -12.35
C TRP A 95 -7.99 8.22 -12.16
N GLY A 96 -8.97 7.58 -11.48
CA GLY A 96 -10.27 8.18 -11.21
C GLY A 96 -10.18 9.47 -10.40
N VAL A 97 -9.33 9.47 -9.35
CA VAL A 97 -9.04 10.69 -8.56
C VAL A 97 -8.37 11.77 -9.42
N SER A 98 -7.47 11.39 -10.35
CA SER A 98 -6.80 12.34 -11.23
C SER A 98 -7.75 13.06 -12.19
N VAL A 99 -8.80 12.37 -12.66
CA VAL A 99 -9.86 12.97 -13.49
C VAL A 99 -10.63 14.02 -12.70
N VAL A 100 -11.05 13.70 -11.47
CA VAL A 100 -11.71 14.67 -10.57
C VAL A 100 -10.79 15.86 -10.26
N ALA A 101 -9.52 15.61 -9.98
CA ALA A 101 -8.54 16.67 -9.73
C ALA A 101 -8.38 17.62 -10.94
N GLN A 102 -8.46 17.09 -12.17
CA GLN A 102 -8.41 17.91 -13.38
C GLN A 102 -9.61 18.84 -13.48
N GLU A 103 -10.84 18.34 -13.25
CA GLU A 103 -12.05 19.18 -13.22
C GLU A 103 -11.97 20.26 -12.12
N LEU A 104 -11.42 19.90 -10.95
CA LEU A 104 -11.26 20.84 -9.84
C LEU A 104 -10.22 21.94 -10.11
N ARG A 105 -9.15 21.64 -10.87
CA ARG A 105 -8.18 22.69 -11.30
C ARG A 105 -8.83 23.76 -12.17
N GLU A 106 -9.78 23.41 -13.02
CA GLU A 106 -10.51 24.37 -13.83
C GLU A 106 -11.41 25.28 -12.95
N ARG A 107 -11.99 24.72 -11.89
CA ARG A 107 -12.84 25.43 -10.95
C ARG A 107 -12.07 26.26 -9.91
N TYR A 108 -10.88 25.81 -9.54
CA TYR A 108 -10.01 26.44 -8.54
C TYR A 108 -8.63 26.78 -9.12
N PRO A 109 -8.56 27.74 -10.09
CA PRO A 109 -7.32 28.01 -10.83
C PRO A 109 -6.17 28.55 -9.97
N ASP A 110 -6.50 29.12 -8.78
CA ASP A 110 -5.51 29.64 -7.84
C ASP A 110 -5.02 28.57 -6.83
N ARG A 111 -5.43 27.32 -6.97
CA ARG A 111 -5.06 26.21 -6.08
C ARG A 111 -4.14 25.23 -6.78
N ASP A 112 -3.15 24.72 -6.05
CA ASP A 112 -2.32 23.64 -6.52
C ASP A 112 -2.91 22.28 -6.10
N ILE A 113 -3.29 21.47 -7.08
CA ILE A 113 -3.90 20.15 -6.87
C ILE A 113 -3.02 19.12 -7.57
N ARG A 114 -2.36 18.28 -6.81
CA ARG A 114 -1.48 17.22 -7.35
C ARG A 114 -2.00 15.84 -6.99
N VAL A 115 -1.90 14.93 -7.94
CA VAL A 115 -2.24 13.52 -7.78
C VAL A 115 -1.04 12.69 -8.23
N LEU A 116 -0.51 11.87 -7.33
CA LEU A 116 0.65 11.02 -7.58
C LEU A 116 0.27 9.55 -7.40
N ASP A 117 0.61 8.74 -8.37
CA ASP A 117 0.55 7.28 -8.29
C ASP A 117 1.77 6.78 -7.51
N SER A 118 1.54 6.23 -6.32
CA SER A 118 2.63 5.69 -5.48
C SER A 118 3.33 4.49 -6.10
N ARG A 119 2.71 3.85 -7.09
CA ARG A 119 3.10 2.54 -7.61
C ARG A 119 3.27 1.50 -6.50
N GLY A 120 2.60 1.75 -5.38
CA GLY A 120 2.64 0.98 -4.15
C GLY A 120 1.27 0.58 -3.67
N ALA A 121 1.26 -0.26 -2.64
CA ALA A 121 0.09 -0.63 -1.86
C ALA A 121 0.51 -0.86 -0.41
N SER A 122 -0.44 -0.79 0.53
CA SER A 122 -0.18 -0.93 1.95
C SER A 122 0.96 0.01 2.40
N LEU A 123 1.85 -0.42 3.26
CA LEU A 123 2.93 0.44 3.74
C LEU A 123 3.95 0.84 2.66
N GLY A 124 3.93 0.25 1.47
CA GLY A 124 4.70 0.74 0.31
C GLY A 124 4.20 2.08 -0.21
N GLU A 125 2.91 2.36 -0.07
CA GLU A 125 2.28 3.65 -0.27
C GLU A 125 2.36 4.47 1.03
N GLY A 126 1.99 3.87 2.17
CA GLY A 126 1.88 4.54 3.45
C GLY A 126 3.16 5.23 3.92
N LEU A 127 4.34 4.62 3.78
CA LEU A 127 5.61 5.24 4.15
C LEU A 127 5.93 6.47 3.30
N ILE A 128 5.58 6.46 2.02
CA ILE A 128 5.73 7.61 1.12
C ILE A 128 4.79 8.75 1.54
N VAL A 129 3.55 8.41 1.89
CA VAL A 129 2.55 9.37 2.38
C VAL A 129 3.00 10.02 3.68
N LEU A 130 3.56 9.25 4.63
CA LEU A 130 4.07 9.78 5.90
C LEU A 130 5.22 10.78 5.68
N GLU A 131 6.17 10.49 4.79
CA GLU A 131 7.26 11.41 4.45
C GLU A 131 6.70 12.71 3.84
N ALA A 132 5.76 12.61 2.89
CA ALA A 132 5.13 13.78 2.28
C ALA A 132 4.37 14.62 3.31
N ALA A 133 3.69 13.98 4.27
CA ALA A 133 2.94 14.64 5.31
C ALA A 133 3.84 15.36 6.32
N ASP A 134 4.95 14.72 6.70
CA ASP A 134 5.97 15.33 7.56
C ASP A 134 6.58 16.59 6.91
N MET A 135 6.92 16.51 5.62
CA MET A 135 7.44 17.65 4.86
C MET A 135 6.40 18.80 4.80
N ALA A 136 5.12 18.49 4.55
CA ALA A 136 4.06 19.47 4.49
C ALA A 136 3.83 20.17 5.86
N GLN A 137 3.89 19.42 6.97
CA GLN A 137 3.81 19.98 8.32
C GLN A 137 4.99 20.91 8.65
N LYS A 138 6.16 20.64 8.09
CA LYS A 138 7.36 21.49 8.21
C LYS A 138 7.32 22.73 7.31
N GLY A 139 6.26 22.90 6.52
CA GLY A 139 6.09 24.05 5.64
C GLY A 139 6.86 23.99 4.33
N THR A 140 7.28 22.78 3.92
CA THR A 140 7.93 22.57 2.61
C THR A 140 6.94 22.86 1.48
N ASP A 141 7.40 23.46 0.40
CA ASP A 141 6.57 23.79 -0.77
C ASP A 141 6.19 22.54 -1.59
N MET A 142 5.13 22.67 -2.38
CA MET A 142 4.53 21.57 -3.15
C MET A 142 5.53 20.93 -4.13
N GLU A 143 6.31 21.73 -4.86
CA GLU A 143 7.25 21.21 -5.86
C GLU A 143 8.35 20.37 -5.19
N THR A 144 8.87 20.82 -4.06
CA THR A 144 9.90 20.10 -3.28
C THR A 144 9.32 18.78 -2.75
N ILE A 145 8.09 18.77 -2.23
CA ILE A 145 7.42 17.54 -1.77
C ILE A 145 7.20 16.58 -2.91
N VAL A 146 6.67 17.04 -4.04
CA VAL A 146 6.41 16.21 -5.24
C VAL A 146 7.70 15.60 -5.77
N ALA A 147 8.79 16.38 -5.83
CA ALA A 147 10.10 15.88 -6.25
C ALA A 147 10.60 14.76 -5.31
N ARG A 148 10.49 14.96 -4.01
CA ARG A 148 10.86 13.95 -3.00
C ARG A 148 10.01 12.69 -3.11
N VAL A 149 8.69 12.82 -3.21
CA VAL A 149 7.76 11.70 -3.37
C VAL A 149 8.12 10.87 -4.61
N ASN A 150 8.37 11.51 -5.76
CA ASN A 150 8.76 10.82 -6.98
C ASN A 150 10.10 10.06 -6.82
N GLN A 151 11.06 10.63 -6.09
CA GLN A 151 12.30 9.92 -5.75
C GLN A 151 12.01 8.67 -4.91
N LEU A 152 11.17 8.78 -3.88
CA LEU A 152 10.82 7.67 -2.99
C LEU A 152 10.06 6.57 -3.73
N ILE A 153 9.11 6.93 -4.62
CA ILE A 153 8.40 5.98 -5.47
C ILE A 153 9.39 5.11 -6.26
N GLY A 154 10.43 5.72 -6.84
CA GLY A 154 11.45 4.98 -7.58
C GLY A 154 12.28 4.02 -6.73
N LYS A 155 12.49 4.34 -5.45
CA LYS A 155 13.32 3.56 -4.51
C LYS A 155 12.55 2.56 -3.66
N MET A 156 11.22 2.70 -3.53
CA MET A 156 10.41 1.84 -2.68
C MET A 156 10.42 0.40 -3.19
N ARG A 157 10.85 -0.54 -2.36
CA ARG A 157 10.73 -1.98 -2.59
C ARG A 157 9.56 -2.53 -1.79
N GLN A 158 8.81 -3.40 -2.45
CA GLN A 158 7.63 -4.05 -1.92
C GLN A 158 7.74 -5.53 -2.24
N HIS A 159 8.34 -6.29 -1.34
CA HIS A 159 8.50 -7.73 -1.49
C HIS A 159 7.54 -8.45 -0.55
N PHE A 160 6.84 -9.43 -1.05
CA PHE A 160 5.89 -10.16 -0.22
C PHE A 160 5.77 -11.63 -0.63
N MET A 161 5.41 -12.47 0.32
CA MET A 161 5.04 -13.84 0.07
C MET A 161 3.56 -14.06 0.35
N VAL A 162 2.95 -15.00 -0.38
CA VAL A 162 1.57 -15.44 -0.16
C VAL A 162 1.52 -16.95 0.06
N ASP A 163 0.46 -17.41 0.71
CA ASP A 163 0.22 -18.85 0.84
C ASP A 163 -0.25 -19.47 -0.46
N ASP A 164 -1.06 -18.74 -1.21
CA ASP A 164 -1.69 -19.21 -2.43
C ASP A 164 -1.91 -18.05 -3.40
N LEU A 165 -1.51 -18.21 -4.65
CA LEU A 165 -1.71 -17.23 -5.72
C LEU A 165 -3.19 -17.12 -6.18
N LYS A 166 -4.08 -18.00 -5.68
CA LYS A 166 -5.48 -18.05 -6.12
C LYS A 166 -6.21 -16.72 -5.94
N PHE A 167 -5.94 -15.99 -4.85
CA PHE A 167 -6.59 -14.71 -4.55
C PHE A 167 -6.16 -13.64 -5.57
N LEU A 168 -4.87 -13.49 -5.81
CA LEU A 168 -4.31 -12.57 -6.81
C LEU A 168 -4.79 -12.91 -8.24
N ARG A 169 -4.88 -14.21 -8.57
CA ARG A 169 -5.39 -14.67 -9.87
C ARG A 169 -6.88 -14.39 -10.02
N LYS A 170 -7.69 -14.76 -9.01
CA LYS A 170 -9.15 -14.50 -9.01
C LYS A 170 -9.43 -13.01 -9.11
N GLY A 171 -8.66 -12.18 -8.41
CA GLY A 171 -8.75 -10.72 -8.45
C GLY A 171 -8.20 -10.07 -9.71
N GLY A 172 -7.45 -10.80 -10.55
CA GLY A 172 -6.83 -10.26 -11.77
C GLY A 172 -5.66 -9.29 -11.52
N ARG A 173 -5.03 -9.32 -10.34
CA ARG A 173 -3.91 -8.43 -9.96
C ARG A 173 -2.54 -9.09 -10.09
N LEU A 174 -2.46 -10.33 -10.57
CA LEU A 174 -1.19 -11.00 -10.86
C LEU A 174 -0.84 -10.86 -12.34
N SER A 175 0.21 -10.12 -12.65
CA SER A 175 0.76 -10.03 -14.01
C SER A 175 1.46 -11.35 -14.40
N GLY A 176 1.23 -11.80 -15.64
CA GLY A 176 1.82 -13.07 -16.12
C GLY A 176 1.22 -14.33 -15.49
N ALA A 177 0.00 -14.24 -14.94
CA ALA A 177 -0.67 -15.34 -14.22
C ALA A 177 -0.73 -16.68 -15.00
N ALA A 178 -0.73 -16.64 -16.34
CA ALA A 178 -0.73 -17.85 -17.19
C ALA A 178 0.52 -18.74 -17.03
N ALA A 179 1.65 -18.15 -16.66
CA ALA A 179 2.90 -18.89 -16.43
C ALA A 179 2.92 -19.69 -15.12
N PHE A 180 1.89 -19.53 -14.28
CA PHE A 180 1.80 -20.17 -12.96
C PHE A 180 0.61 -21.12 -12.85
N ALA A 181 0.38 -21.93 -13.87
CA ALA A 181 -0.64 -22.99 -13.84
C ALA A 181 -0.17 -24.15 -12.94
N GLY A 182 -0.98 -24.49 -11.95
CA GLY A 182 -0.79 -25.62 -11.03
C GLY A 182 -0.47 -25.20 -9.59
N THR A 183 -1.12 -25.86 -8.63
CA THR A 183 -0.79 -25.81 -7.20
C THR A 183 0.46 -26.63 -6.96
N LEU A 184 1.62 -25.99 -6.83
CA LEU A 184 2.82 -26.66 -6.36
C LEU A 184 2.75 -26.75 -4.83
N LEU A 185 2.48 -27.93 -4.32
CA LEU A 185 2.45 -28.19 -2.88
C LEU A 185 3.76 -27.70 -2.24
N GLN A 186 3.65 -26.91 -1.17
CA GLN A 186 4.76 -26.31 -0.41
C GLN A 186 5.58 -25.21 -1.13
N ILE A 187 5.23 -24.78 -2.34
CA ILE A 187 5.89 -23.63 -2.95
C ILE A 187 5.25 -22.33 -2.46
N LYS A 188 6.10 -21.43 -1.98
CA LYS A 188 5.73 -20.08 -1.55
C LYS A 188 6.35 -19.08 -2.54
N PRO A 189 5.55 -18.42 -3.37
CA PRO A 189 6.05 -17.40 -4.28
C PRO A 189 6.47 -16.16 -3.51
N ILE A 190 7.59 -15.57 -3.90
CA ILE A 190 7.96 -14.19 -3.56
C ILE A 190 7.51 -13.32 -4.73
N LEU A 191 6.76 -12.28 -4.39
CA LEU A 191 6.23 -11.31 -5.33
C LEU A 191 6.82 -9.93 -5.06
N GLN A 192 6.75 -9.07 -6.08
CA GLN A 192 7.16 -7.67 -5.97
C GLN A 192 6.29 -6.77 -6.84
N GLY A 193 6.33 -5.45 -6.58
CA GLY A 193 5.89 -4.44 -7.52
C GLY A 193 6.95 -4.22 -8.60
N ASP A 194 6.55 -4.23 -9.88
CA ASP A 194 7.42 -3.85 -10.98
C ASP A 194 7.51 -2.31 -11.14
N PRO A 195 8.28 -1.77 -12.08
CA PRO A 195 8.39 -0.31 -12.30
C PRO A 195 7.07 0.39 -12.63
N GLU A 196 6.08 -0.33 -13.17
CA GLU A 196 4.74 0.18 -13.43
C GLU A 196 3.76 -0.03 -12.28
N GLY A 197 4.21 -0.56 -11.13
CA GLY A 197 3.38 -0.82 -9.96
C GLY A 197 2.48 -2.06 -10.09
N LYS A 198 2.74 -2.95 -11.07
CA LYS A 198 2.04 -4.22 -11.22
C LYS A 198 2.68 -5.29 -10.34
N ILE A 199 1.90 -6.27 -9.90
CA ILE A 199 2.41 -7.40 -9.13
C ILE A 199 2.96 -8.47 -10.06
N VAL A 200 4.23 -8.81 -9.86
CA VAL A 200 4.95 -9.86 -10.58
C VAL A 200 5.58 -10.86 -9.61
N VAL A 201 5.80 -12.10 -10.07
CA VAL A 201 6.52 -13.09 -9.28
C VAL A 201 8.02 -12.91 -9.49
N LEU A 202 8.75 -12.74 -8.37
CA LEU A 202 10.21 -12.61 -8.35
C LEU A 202 10.88 -13.98 -8.28
N SER A 203 10.48 -14.82 -7.31
CA SER A 203 11.04 -16.14 -7.11
C SER A 203 10.02 -17.14 -6.55
N LYS A 204 10.42 -18.39 -6.42
CA LYS A 204 9.61 -19.48 -5.85
C LYS A 204 10.44 -20.21 -4.81
N GLU A 205 10.00 -20.17 -3.57
CA GLU A 205 10.70 -20.77 -2.45
C GLU A 205 9.99 -22.04 -1.96
N ARG A 206 10.75 -23.00 -1.46
CA ARG A 206 10.17 -24.21 -0.89
C ARG A 206 9.98 -24.04 0.62
N GLY A 207 8.72 -23.86 1.02
CA GLY A 207 8.30 -23.66 2.42
C GLY A 207 8.40 -22.21 2.89
N ARG A 208 7.61 -21.88 3.93
CA ARG A 208 7.50 -20.53 4.47
C ARG A 208 8.78 -19.99 5.09
N LYS A 209 9.55 -20.87 5.77
CA LYS A 209 10.83 -20.46 6.37
C LYS A 209 11.78 -19.91 5.31
N LYS A 210 11.97 -20.66 4.20
CA LYS A 210 12.86 -20.23 3.12
C LYS A 210 12.36 -18.96 2.44
N ALA A 211 11.03 -18.80 2.28
CA ALA A 211 10.46 -17.58 1.74
C ALA A 211 10.72 -16.36 2.65
N MET A 212 10.65 -16.53 3.97
CA MET A 212 11.01 -15.48 4.92
C MET A 212 12.49 -15.14 4.89
N ASP A 213 13.37 -16.16 4.86
CA ASP A 213 14.82 -15.96 4.70
C ASP A 213 15.13 -15.14 3.44
N THR A 214 14.40 -15.39 2.34
CA THR A 214 14.54 -14.65 1.08
C THR A 214 14.11 -13.17 1.24
N LEU A 215 13.02 -12.87 1.98
CA LEU A 215 12.66 -11.46 2.26
C LEU A 215 13.75 -10.73 3.04
N ILE A 216 14.35 -11.39 4.04
CA ILE A 216 15.45 -10.83 4.84
C ILE A 216 16.69 -10.60 3.96
N GLN A 217 17.05 -11.57 3.12
CA GLN A 217 18.16 -11.46 2.19
C GLN A 217 17.99 -10.29 1.22
N LEU A 218 16.79 -10.13 0.63
CA LEU A 218 16.47 -9.00 -0.25
C LEU A 218 16.64 -7.65 0.44
N TYR A 219 16.27 -7.55 1.73
CA TYR A 219 16.52 -6.36 2.51
C TYR A 219 18.03 -6.09 2.68
N GLU A 220 18.80 -7.09 3.11
CA GLU A 220 20.25 -6.94 3.33
C GLU A 220 21.00 -6.52 2.07
N GLU A 221 20.61 -7.09 0.90
CA GLU A 221 21.25 -6.83 -0.39
C GLU A 221 20.88 -5.46 -0.99
N MET A 222 19.67 -4.96 -0.71
CA MET A 222 19.12 -3.83 -1.46
C MET A 222 18.90 -2.56 -0.63
N VAL A 223 18.84 -2.64 0.70
CA VAL A 223 18.53 -1.47 1.55
C VAL A 223 19.54 -0.35 1.34
N GLU A 224 19.03 0.88 1.15
CA GLU A 224 19.88 2.08 0.96
C GLU A 224 20.44 2.56 2.29
N ASP A 225 19.56 2.69 3.28
CA ASP A 225 19.88 3.21 4.61
C ASP A 225 19.17 2.38 5.66
N LYS A 226 19.95 1.73 6.52
CA LYS A 226 19.41 0.90 7.61
C LYS A 226 18.74 1.71 8.73
N SER A 227 18.89 3.03 8.73
CA SER A 227 18.21 3.95 9.66
C SER A 227 16.87 4.46 9.10
N ALA A 228 16.58 4.22 7.81
CA ALA A 228 15.31 4.59 7.20
C ALA A 228 14.15 3.72 7.74
N PRO A 229 12.91 4.24 7.74
CA PRO A 229 11.75 3.49 8.19
C PRO A 229 11.49 2.27 7.30
N VAL A 230 11.04 1.18 7.93
CA VAL A 230 10.68 -0.09 7.30
C VAL A 230 9.23 -0.42 7.62
N GLY A 231 8.49 -0.89 6.62
CA GLY A 231 7.12 -1.37 6.78
C GLY A 231 7.06 -2.91 6.77
N ILE A 232 6.21 -3.45 7.62
CA ILE A 232 5.80 -4.86 7.60
C ILE A 232 4.29 -4.91 7.61
N SER A 233 3.66 -5.63 6.69
CA SER A 233 2.23 -5.92 6.80
C SER A 233 1.96 -7.42 6.70
N HIS A 234 0.92 -7.89 7.39
CA HIS A 234 0.60 -9.31 7.46
C HIS A 234 -0.91 -9.57 7.39
N ALA A 235 -1.32 -10.61 6.69
CA ALA A 235 -2.70 -11.09 6.60
C ALA A 235 -2.92 -12.26 7.58
N ALA A 236 -3.28 -11.96 8.83
CA ALA A 236 -3.43 -12.91 9.93
C ALA A 236 -2.19 -13.80 10.20
N ALA A 237 -1.00 -13.18 10.16
CA ALA A 237 0.30 -13.83 10.45
C ALA A 237 1.17 -12.99 11.42
N PRO A 238 0.65 -12.56 12.60
CA PRO A 238 1.36 -11.62 13.49
C PRO A 238 2.65 -12.17 14.07
N ALA A 239 2.71 -13.48 14.37
CA ALA A 239 3.92 -14.11 14.89
C ALA A 239 5.08 -14.09 13.87
N GLU A 240 4.76 -14.27 12.58
CA GLU A 240 5.75 -14.20 11.50
C GLU A 240 6.19 -12.76 11.22
N ALA A 241 5.27 -11.79 11.34
CA ALA A 241 5.63 -10.37 11.25
C ALA A 241 6.60 -9.96 12.37
N LEU A 242 6.36 -10.43 13.60
CA LEU A 242 7.27 -10.21 14.74
C LEU A 242 8.64 -10.88 14.50
N HIS A 243 8.65 -12.11 13.98
CA HIS A 243 9.89 -12.80 13.62
C HIS A 243 10.67 -12.03 12.55
N LEU A 244 10.00 -11.58 11.48
CA LEU A 244 10.60 -10.76 10.43
C LEU A 244 11.19 -9.47 11.00
N ALA A 245 10.45 -8.73 11.84
CA ALA A 245 10.94 -7.52 12.48
C ALA A 245 12.20 -7.79 13.33
N THR A 246 12.22 -8.89 14.09
CA THR A 246 13.38 -9.29 14.89
C THR A 246 14.58 -9.60 14.00
N ALA A 247 14.38 -10.34 12.91
CA ALA A 247 15.46 -10.67 11.98
C ALA A 247 16.02 -9.42 11.27
N LEU A 248 15.17 -8.46 10.89
CA LEU A 248 15.63 -7.19 10.34
C LEU A 248 16.48 -6.39 11.33
N ARG A 249 16.13 -6.40 12.63
CA ARG A 249 16.98 -5.79 13.69
C ARG A 249 18.35 -6.47 13.77
N GLN A 250 18.39 -7.80 13.67
CA GLN A 250 19.64 -8.57 13.63
C GLN A 250 20.47 -8.29 12.37
N ALA A 251 19.79 -8.03 11.24
CA ALA A 251 20.41 -7.59 9.97
C ALA A 251 20.89 -6.12 10.01
N GLY A 252 20.73 -5.43 11.15
CA GLY A 252 21.23 -4.08 11.37
C GLY A 252 20.24 -2.95 11.07
N CYS A 253 18.95 -3.23 10.89
CA CYS A 253 17.93 -2.20 10.79
C CYS A 253 17.83 -1.42 12.10
N THR A 254 18.11 -0.12 12.07
CA THR A 254 18.00 0.81 13.21
C THR A 254 16.82 1.76 13.09
N GLY A 255 16.26 1.90 11.87
CA GLY A 255 15.08 2.73 11.60
C GLY A 255 13.82 2.23 12.28
N GLU A 256 12.78 3.03 12.30
CA GLU A 256 11.47 2.62 12.80
C GLU A 256 10.93 1.44 11.98
N ILE A 257 10.33 0.44 12.62
CA ILE A 257 9.62 -0.66 11.96
C ILE A 257 8.13 -0.51 12.26
N LEU A 258 7.37 -0.06 11.27
CA LEU A 258 5.92 -0.02 11.34
C LEU A 258 5.36 -1.38 10.93
N SER A 259 4.67 -2.07 11.85
CA SER A 259 4.08 -3.38 11.59
C SER A 259 2.57 -3.32 11.76
N VAL A 260 1.81 -3.71 10.72
CA VAL A 260 0.35 -3.60 10.69
C VAL A 260 -0.32 -4.88 10.18
N CYS A 261 -1.56 -5.11 10.62
CA CYS A 261 -2.43 -6.05 9.92
C CYS A 261 -2.79 -5.45 8.55
N HIS A 262 -2.65 -6.25 7.49
CA HIS A 262 -2.94 -5.81 6.14
C HIS A 262 -4.43 -5.49 6.02
N GLU A 263 -4.74 -4.33 5.46
CA GLU A 263 -6.10 -3.80 5.34
C GLU A 263 -6.97 -4.63 4.37
N PRO A 264 -8.33 -4.53 4.43
CA PRO A 264 -9.20 -5.46 3.72
C PRO A 264 -9.22 -5.27 2.20
N VAL A 265 -8.97 -4.05 1.67
CA VAL A 265 -9.13 -3.76 0.24
C VAL A 265 -8.06 -4.47 -0.60
N THR A 266 -6.79 -4.28 -0.27
CA THR A 266 -5.70 -5.02 -0.95
C THR A 266 -5.57 -6.43 -0.37
N GLY A 267 -5.95 -6.64 0.89
CA GLY A 267 -6.01 -7.93 1.58
C GLY A 267 -6.89 -8.96 0.89
N ALA A 268 -8.03 -8.54 0.34
CA ALA A 268 -8.91 -9.39 -0.45
C ALA A 268 -8.22 -10.06 -1.65
N HIS A 269 -7.20 -9.40 -2.21
CA HIS A 269 -6.47 -9.87 -3.38
C HIS A 269 -5.24 -10.69 -3.06
N VAL A 270 -4.57 -10.44 -1.93
CA VAL A 270 -3.38 -11.22 -1.53
C VAL A 270 -3.73 -12.45 -0.70
N GLY A 271 -4.84 -12.39 0.04
CA GLY A 271 -5.39 -13.50 0.84
C GLY A 271 -4.68 -13.73 2.17
N PRO A 272 -5.27 -14.59 3.03
CA PRO A 272 -4.73 -14.92 4.34
C PRO A 272 -3.35 -15.58 4.23
N GLY A 273 -2.50 -15.30 5.23
CA GLY A 273 -1.12 -15.81 5.31
C GLY A 273 -0.09 -14.95 4.54
N MET A 274 -0.50 -13.86 3.88
CA MET A 274 0.46 -12.94 3.27
C MET A 274 1.36 -12.29 4.32
N LEU A 275 2.63 -12.10 4.00
CA LEU A 275 3.60 -11.33 4.76
C LEU A 275 4.41 -10.47 3.78
N ALA A 276 4.46 -9.17 4.04
CA ALA A 276 5.10 -8.19 3.16
C ALA A 276 6.13 -7.34 3.92
N LEU A 277 7.15 -6.93 3.17
CA LEU A 277 8.26 -6.09 3.60
C LEU A 277 8.42 -4.91 2.65
N TYR A 278 8.52 -3.70 3.22
CA TYR A 278 8.62 -2.43 2.50
C TYR A 278 9.84 -1.65 3.00
N PHE A 279 10.72 -1.23 2.07
CA PHE A 279 11.92 -0.45 2.40
C PHE A 279 12.42 0.32 1.18
N TYR A 280 13.28 1.33 1.41
CA TYR A 280 13.91 2.07 0.34
C TYR A 280 15.23 1.44 -0.07
N SER A 281 15.45 1.28 -1.39
CA SER A 281 16.64 0.62 -1.94
C SER A 281 17.64 1.61 -2.51
N GLN A 282 18.88 1.16 -2.64
CA GLN A 282 19.97 1.92 -3.26
C GLN A 282 19.72 2.24 -4.74
N SER A 283 19.07 1.31 -5.45
CA SER A 283 18.77 1.44 -6.89
C SER A 283 17.32 1.81 -7.13
N TRP A 284 17.05 2.45 -8.27
CA TRP A 284 15.70 2.63 -8.78
C TRP A 284 15.10 1.27 -9.22
N ARG A 285 13.75 1.17 -9.23
CA ARG A 285 13.03 -0.02 -9.72
C ARG A 285 13.37 -0.32 -11.17
#